data_461aa6aa430ad8cc65e296a6b3c65d51
#
_entry.id   461aa6aa430ad8cc65e296a6b3c65d51
#
_cell.length_a   1.000
_cell.length_b   1.000
_cell.length_c   1.000
_cell.angle_alpha   90.00
_cell.angle_beta   90.00
_cell.angle_gamma   90.00
#
_symmetry.space_group_name_H-M   'P 1'
#
loop_
_entity.id
_entity.type
_entity.pdbx_description
1 polymer ?
#
loop_
_entity_poly.entity_id
_entity_poly.type
_entity_poly.pdbx_seq_one_letter_code
_entity_poly.pdbx_strand_id
1 'polypeptide(L)'
;GKNMLIKYHPSRISLHHNFFSSSGSRNPQIGIDNERTPATEITVDMRNNLVWKFGGGTLVAKGSWANIVSNYYSKSSGAIQVKTKGRAYTRGNDVHSSTANIKRTGKESAPFPPAPVATTTPSLVASQWYRCSAS
;
A
#
# COMPACT_ATOMS: atom_id res chain seq x y z
N GLY A 1 7.23 -15.40 3.98
CA GLY A 1 6.87 -14.47 5.04
C GLY A 1 5.72 -13.56 4.66
N LYS A 2 5.21 -12.83 5.63
CA LYS A 2 4.13 -11.85 5.54
C LYS A 2 4.55 -10.65 6.39
N ASN A 3 4.44 -9.40 5.87
CA ASN A 3 4.90 -8.24 6.63
C ASN A 3 3.82 -7.67 7.56
N MET A 4 2.72 -7.15 7.02
CA MET A 4 1.74 -6.42 7.81
C MET A 4 0.31 -6.77 7.42
N LEU A 5 -0.54 -7.00 8.40
CA LEU A 5 -1.98 -7.15 8.23
C LEU A 5 -2.72 -6.15 9.13
N ILE A 6 -3.59 -5.35 8.51
CA ILE A 6 -4.45 -4.37 9.19
C ILE A 6 -5.88 -4.91 9.10
N LYS A 7 -6.48 -5.25 10.25
CA LYS A 7 -7.83 -5.81 10.36
C LYS A 7 -8.53 -5.38 11.65
N TYR A 8 -9.79 -5.75 11.85
CA TYR A 8 -10.59 -5.44 13.05
C TYR A 8 -10.84 -3.94 13.26
N HIS A 9 -11.29 -3.26 12.19
CA HIS A 9 -11.84 -1.91 12.20
C HIS A 9 -10.93 -0.75 12.68
N PRO A 10 -9.61 -0.81 12.58
CA PRO A 10 -8.84 0.39 12.84
C PRO A 10 -9.11 1.41 11.73
N SER A 11 -9.17 2.67 12.09
CA SER A 11 -9.38 3.77 11.16
C SER A 11 -8.30 4.84 11.31
N ARG A 12 -8.13 5.66 10.26
CA ARG A 12 -7.21 6.81 10.26
C ARG A 12 -5.75 6.42 10.51
N ILE A 13 -5.31 5.27 9.95
CA ILE A 13 -3.92 4.83 10.01
C ILE A 13 -3.10 5.58 8.96
N SER A 14 -1.94 6.07 9.36
CA SER A 14 -0.93 6.61 8.45
C SER A 14 0.29 5.70 8.41
N LEU A 15 0.64 5.23 7.21
CA LEU A 15 1.84 4.42 6.94
C LEU A 15 2.75 5.20 5.99
N HIS A 16 3.85 5.72 6.49
CA HIS A 16 4.78 6.49 5.66
C HIS A 16 6.23 6.22 6.00
N HIS A 17 7.09 6.33 4.98
CA HIS A 17 8.54 6.12 5.12
C HIS A 17 8.91 4.76 5.73
N ASN A 18 8.12 3.71 5.42
CA ASN A 18 8.44 2.35 5.84
C ASN A 18 9.15 1.59 4.72
N PHE A 19 9.94 0.61 5.09
CA PHE A 19 10.56 -0.34 4.20
C PHE A 19 9.95 -1.74 4.40
N PHE A 20 9.17 -2.19 3.42
CA PHE A 20 8.63 -3.54 3.37
C PHE A 20 9.49 -4.39 2.46
N SER A 21 10.17 -5.41 2.97
CA SER A 21 11.07 -6.20 2.15
C SER A 21 10.94 -7.72 2.34
N SER A 22 11.37 -8.44 1.31
CA SER A 22 11.59 -9.91 1.33
C SER A 22 10.42 -10.72 1.84
N SER A 23 9.20 -10.37 1.43
CA SER A 23 7.96 -10.97 1.89
C SER A 23 7.16 -11.56 0.74
N GLY A 24 6.60 -12.76 0.94
CA GLY A 24 5.73 -13.40 -0.04
C GLY A 24 4.41 -12.65 -0.26
N SER A 25 3.90 -11.93 0.74
CA SER A 25 2.65 -11.17 0.64
C SER A 25 2.46 -10.17 1.78
N ARG A 26 1.35 -9.40 1.72
CA ARG A 26 0.94 -8.44 2.76
C ARG A 26 1.93 -7.30 2.95
N ASN A 27 2.08 -6.46 1.94
CA ASN A 27 3.00 -5.32 1.96
C ASN A 27 2.28 -3.95 1.77
N PRO A 28 1.38 -3.56 2.66
CA PRO A 28 0.59 -4.34 3.62
C PRO A 28 -0.63 -5.02 2.98
N GLN A 29 -1.33 -5.86 3.74
CA GLN A 29 -2.72 -6.22 3.48
C GLN A 29 -3.63 -5.39 4.38
N ILE A 30 -4.61 -4.70 3.79
CA ILE A 30 -5.58 -3.85 4.46
C ILE A 30 -6.95 -4.51 4.34
N GLY A 31 -7.52 -4.93 5.47
CA GLY A 31 -8.74 -5.73 5.52
C GLY A 31 -8.54 -7.21 5.18
N ILE A 32 -9.61 -7.99 5.37
CA ILE A 32 -9.68 -9.41 5.00
C ILE A 32 -11.04 -9.74 4.38
N ASP A 33 -11.05 -10.60 3.36
CA ASP A 33 -12.26 -10.88 2.58
C ASP A 33 -13.36 -11.57 3.38
N ASN A 34 -12.98 -12.37 4.38
CA ASN A 34 -13.91 -13.17 5.20
C ASN A 34 -14.40 -12.42 6.45
N GLU A 35 -14.00 -11.18 6.64
CA GLU A 35 -14.48 -10.38 7.74
C GLU A 35 -15.97 -10.06 7.55
N ARG A 36 -16.79 -10.24 8.60
CA ARG A 36 -18.16 -9.72 8.61
C ARG A 36 -18.09 -8.23 8.32
N THR A 37 -19.11 -7.70 7.64
CA THR A 37 -19.09 -6.27 7.24
C THR A 37 -18.76 -5.41 8.45
N PRO A 38 -17.65 -4.69 8.43
CA PRO A 38 -17.24 -3.90 9.57
C PRO A 38 -18.27 -2.80 9.87
N ALA A 39 -18.48 -2.53 11.14
CA ALA A 39 -19.32 -1.41 11.57
C ALA A 39 -18.71 -0.07 11.12
N THR A 40 -17.40 -0.03 11.00
CA THR A 40 -16.63 1.12 10.52
C THR A 40 -15.64 0.69 9.43
N GLU A 41 -15.46 1.53 8.43
CA GLU A 41 -14.51 1.28 7.35
C GLU A 41 -13.06 1.43 7.87
N ILE A 42 -12.19 0.49 7.49
CA ILE A 42 -10.75 0.60 7.74
C ILE A 42 -10.17 1.63 6.78
N THR A 43 -9.62 2.72 7.30
CA THR A 43 -9.00 3.77 6.47
C THR A 43 -7.50 3.83 6.70
N VAL A 44 -6.73 3.74 5.60
CA VAL A 44 -5.26 3.75 5.62
C VAL A 44 -4.71 4.72 4.60
N ASP A 45 -3.92 5.70 5.04
CA ASP A 45 -3.13 6.56 4.18
C ASP A 45 -1.70 6.01 4.09
N MET A 46 -1.35 5.44 2.93
CA MET A 46 -0.06 4.82 2.65
C MET A 46 0.71 5.64 1.64
N ARG A 47 1.80 6.29 2.06
CA ARG A 47 2.62 7.14 1.19
C ARG A 47 4.10 7.09 1.49
N ASN A 48 4.92 7.34 0.46
CA ASN A 48 6.38 7.43 0.60
C ASN A 48 7.02 6.16 1.19
N ASN A 49 6.45 4.98 0.92
CA ASN A 49 7.01 3.71 1.35
C ASN A 49 7.81 3.05 0.23
N LEU A 50 8.78 2.25 0.60
CA LEU A 50 9.52 1.36 -0.29
C LEU A 50 9.05 -0.08 -0.06
N VAL A 51 8.61 -0.74 -1.13
CA VAL A 51 8.24 -2.17 -1.13
C VAL A 51 9.18 -2.91 -2.08
N TRP A 52 9.98 -3.82 -1.53
CA TRP A 52 11.11 -4.45 -2.20
C TRP A 52 11.10 -5.97 -2.10
N LYS A 53 11.41 -6.69 -3.20
CA LYS A 53 11.45 -8.17 -3.24
C LYS A 53 10.20 -8.82 -2.61
N PHE A 54 9.03 -8.54 -3.15
CA PHE A 54 7.76 -9.05 -2.62
C PHE A 54 7.09 -10.02 -3.61
N GLY A 55 6.38 -11.03 -3.13
CA GLY A 55 5.53 -11.88 -3.96
C GLY A 55 4.20 -11.19 -4.30
N GLY A 56 3.49 -10.64 -3.30
CA GLY A 56 2.32 -9.79 -3.44
C GLY A 56 2.55 -8.45 -2.74
N GLY A 57 2.26 -7.34 -3.40
CA GLY A 57 2.43 -6.00 -2.85
C GLY A 57 1.32 -5.59 -1.89
N THR A 58 0.79 -4.39 -2.05
CA THR A 58 -0.31 -3.86 -1.25
C THR A 58 -1.63 -4.45 -1.69
N LEU A 59 -2.38 -5.01 -0.75
CA LEU A 59 -3.70 -5.58 -0.97
C LEU A 59 -4.75 -4.79 -0.18
N VAL A 60 -5.78 -4.27 -0.86
CA VAL A 60 -6.95 -3.63 -0.23
C VAL A 60 -8.14 -4.56 -0.38
N ALA A 61 -8.65 -5.06 0.73
CA ALA A 61 -9.75 -6.02 0.78
C ALA A 61 -11.07 -5.37 1.21
N LYS A 62 -12.10 -6.17 1.34
CA LYS A 62 -13.46 -5.75 1.71
C LYS A 62 -13.46 -4.87 2.97
N GLY A 63 -14.29 -3.83 2.97
CA GLY A 63 -14.50 -2.94 4.12
C GLY A 63 -13.31 -2.01 4.40
N SER A 64 -12.45 -1.79 3.40
CA SER A 64 -11.28 -0.95 3.55
C SER A 64 -11.22 0.12 2.47
N TRP A 65 -10.73 1.30 2.84
CA TRP A 65 -10.43 2.40 1.93
C TRP A 65 -8.98 2.87 2.14
N ALA A 66 -8.18 2.82 1.11
CA ALA A 66 -6.78 3.21 1.17
C ALA A 66 -6.45 4.36 0.21
N ASN A 67 -5.71 5.35 0.70
CA ASN A 67 -4.92 6.24 -0.15
C ASN A 67 -3.55 5.60 -0.35
N ILE A 68 -3.16 5.31 -1.57
CA ILE A 68 -1.86 4.71 -1.91
C ILE A 68 -1.13 5.69 -2.84
N VAL A 69 -0.25 6.51 -2.27
CA VAL A 69 0.31 7.69 -2.95
C VAL A 69 1.84 7.69 -2.85
N SER A 70 2.50 7.89 -3.99
CA SER A 70 3.96 8.08 -4.06
C SER A 70 4.80 7.00 -3.38
N ASN A 71 4.37 5.74 -3.47
CA ASN A 71 5.16 4.60 -3.01
C ASN A 71 6.01 4.06 -4.15
N TYR A 72 7.14 3.45 -3.81
CA TYR A 72 8.03 2.77 -4.74
C TYR A 72 7.91 1.26 -4.57
N TYR A 73 7.62 0.55 -5.66
CA TYR A 73 7.50 -0.90 -5.71
C TYR A 73 8.54 -1.49 -6.64
N SER A 74 9.42 -2.34 -6.15
CA SER A 74 10.50 -2.92 -6.96
C SER A 74 10.72 -4.41 -6.75
N LYS A 75 11.14 -5.06 -7.82
CA LYS A 75 11.56 -6.47 -7.89
C LYS A 75 10.46 -7.48 -7.56
N SER A 76 9.26 -7.30 -8.14
CA SER A 76 8.22 -8.31 -8.02
C SER A 76 7.04 -8.11 -8.98
N SER A 77 6.06 -9.00 -8.90
CA SER A 77 4.79 -8.93 -9.64
C SER A 77 3.64 -8.45 -8.76
N GLY A 78 2.69 -7.66 -9.29
CA GLY A 78 1.47 -7.28 -8.59
C GLY A 78 1.67 -6.28 -7.45
N ALA A 79 2.03 -5.04 -7.80
CA ALA A 79 2.30 -3.98 -6.81
C ALA A 79 1.08 -3.63 -5.94
N ILE A 80 -0.08 -3.41 -6.55
CA ILE A 80 -1.29 -3.01 -5.84
C ILE A 80 -2.46 -3.85 -6.35
N GLN A 81 -3.18 -4.47 -5.45
CA GLN A 81 -4.41 -5.20 -5.74
C GLN A 81 -5.55 -4.65 -4.89
N VAL A 82 -6.66 -4.27 -5.54
CA VAL A 82 -7.90 -3.88 -4.88
C VAL A 82 -8.94 -4.96 -5.18
N LYS A 83 -9.41 -5.65 -4.16
CA LYS A 83 -10.42 -6.70 -4.28
C LYS A 83 -11.83 -6.12 -4.30
N THR A 84 -12.80 -6.96 -4.68
CA THR A 84 -14.23 -6.62 -4.64
C THR A 84 -14.62 -6.06 -3.27
N LYS A 85 -15.32 -4.91 -3.26
CA LYS A 85 -15.71 -4.18 -2.05
C LYS A 85 -14.55 -3.57 -1.24
N GLY A 86 -13.33 -3.59 -1.76
CA GLY A 86 -12.25 -2.73 -1.31
C GLY A 86 -12.25 -1.42 -2.11
N ARG A 87 -11.78 -0.32 -1.53
CA ARG A 87 -11.72 1.01 -2.15
C ARG A 87 -10.29 1.54 -2.09
N ALA A 88 -9.79 2.08 -3.20
CA ALA A 88 -8.45 2.68 -3.19
C ALA A 88 -8.35 3.89 -4.12
N TYR A 89 -7.77 4.96 -3.61
CA TYR A 89 -7.22 6.05 -4.39
C TYR A 89 -5.73 5.80 -4.62
N THR A 90 -5.28 5.85 -5.86
CA THR A 90 -3.86 5.59 -6.21
C THR A 90 -3.31 6.72 -7.07
N ARG A 91 -2.19 7.33 -6.66
CA ARG A 91 -1.54 8.40 -7.41
C ARG A 91 -0.03 8.38 -7.23
N GLY A 92 0.70 8.62 -8.31
CA GLY A 92 2.16 8.85 -8.28
C GLY A 92 2.99 7.68 -7.74
N ASN A 93 2.46 6.46 -7.72
CA ASN A 93 3.25 5.30 -7.34
C ASN A 93 4.16 4.89 -8.49
N ASP A 94 5.41 4.59 -8.18
CA ASP A 94 6.41 4.10 -9.11
C ASP A 94 6.53 2.58 -9.00
N VAL A 95 6.33 1.87 -10.10
CA VAL A 95 6.27 0.40 -10.12
C VAL A 95 7.31 -0.16 -11.07
N HIS A 96 8.45 -0.56 -10.51
CA HIS A 96 9.51 -1.23 -11.23
C HIS A 96 9.38 -2.75 -11.13
N SER A 97 8.42 -3.31 -11.83
CA SER A 97 8.25 -4.75 -11.97
C SER A 97 8.00 -5.11 -13.44
N SER A 98 8.40 -6.32 -13.83
CA SER A 98 8.17 -6.85 -15.18
C SER A 98 6.70 -7.04 -15.53
N THR A 99 5.82 -6.97 -14.55
CA THR A 99 4.37 -7.00 -14.69
C THR A 99 3.77 -5.89 -13.82
N ALA A 100 3.72 -4.68 -14.37
CA ALA A 100 3.09 -3.52 -13.75
C ALA A 100 1.57 -3.73 -13.64
N ASN A 101 1.12 -4.57 -12.72
CA ASN A 101 -0.29 -4.86 -12.53
C ASN A 101 -0.82 -4.21 -11.26
N ILE A 102 -1.42 -3.04 -11.45
CA ILE A 102 -2.40 -2.53 -10.50
C ILE A 102 -3.74 -3.17 -10.88
N LYS A 103 -4.07 -4.31 -10.29
CA LYS A 103 -5.39 -4.94 -10.46
C LYS A 103 -6.42 -4.17 -9.63
N ARG A 104 -7.34 -3.51 -10.29
CA ARG A 104 -8.32 -2.60 -9.67
C ARG A 104 -9.73 -3.10 -9.86
N THR A 105 -10.48 -3.25 -8.78
CA THR A 105 -11.95 -3.37 -8.81
C THR A 105 -12.66 -2.23 -8.09
N GLY A 106 -11.99 -1.46 -7.26
CA GLY A 106 -12.56 -0.32 -6.51
C GLY A 106 -11.66 0.91 -6.55
N LYS A 107 -11.61 1.60 -7.71
CA LYS A 107 -10.83 2.83 -7.86
C LYS A 107 -11.67 4.03 -7.41
N GLU A 108 -11.15 4.77 -6.44
CA GLU A 108 -11.70 6.08 -6.07
C GLU A 108 -11.09 7.18 -6.94
N SER A 109 -11.90 8.18 -7.29
CA SER A 109 -11.46 9.35 -8.05
C SER A 109 -10.75 10.39 -7.18
N ALA A 110 -11.06 10.40 -5.88
CA ALA A 110 -10.48 11.31 -4.89
C ALA A 110 -10.03 10.56 -3.64
N PRO A 111 -9.00 11.05 -2.92
CA PRO A 111 -8.61 10.48 -1.64
C PRO A 111 -9.63 10.84 -0.54
N PHE A 112 -9.69 10.04 0.53
CA PHE A 112 -10.22 10.56 1.80
C PHE A 112 -9.19 11.53 2.41
N PRO A 113 -9.61 12.46 3.28
CA PRO A 113 -8.69 13.40 3.92
C PRO A 113 -7.61 12.66 4.71
N PRO A 114 -6.33 12.69 4.29
CA PRO A 114 -5.24 12.02 4.98
C PRO A 114 -4.70 12.87 6.13
N ALA A 115 -3.86 12.23 6.97
CA ALA A 115 -3.00 12.98 7.88
C ALA A 115 -2.05 13.90 7.09
N PRO A 116 -1.60 15.03 7.66
CA PRO A 116 -0.74 15.99 6.97
C PRO A 116 0.71 15.47 6.86
N VAL A 117 0.93 14.45 6.05
CA VAL A 117 2.26 13.92 5.73
C VAL A 117 2.68 14.45 4.37
N ALA A 118 3.85 15.08 4.30
CA ALA A 118 4.41 15.57 3.06
C ALA A 118 4.64 14.41 2.07
N THR A 119 4.30 14.65 0.81
CA THR A 119 4.47 13.66 -0.26
C THR A 119 5.79 13.91 -0.98
N THR A 120 6.62 12.89 -1.02
CA THR A 120 7.92 12.88 -1.72
C THR A 120 7.80 12.05 -3.01
N THR A 121 8.58 12.36 -4.04
CA THR A 121 8.60 11.53 -5.25
C THR A 121 9.15 10.13 -4.93
N PRO A 122 8.60 9.06 -5.53
CA PRO A 122 9.01 7.68 -5.21
C PRO A 122 10.50 7.40 -5.42
N SER A 123 11.11 7.98 -6.44
CA SER A 123 12.55 7.84 -6.70
C SER A 123 13.41 8.40 -5.56
N LEU A 124 13.00 9.50 -4.95
CA LEU A 124 13.67 10.06 -3.77
C LEU A 124 13.50 9.16 -2.54
N VAL A 125 12.32 8.57 -2.35
CA VAL A 125 12.10 7.59 -1.29
C VAL A 125 13.06 6.42 -1.44
N ALA A 126 13.18 5.84 -2.63
CA ALA A 126 14.11 4.75 -2.88
C ALA A 126 15.57 5.16 -2.61
N SER A 127 16.00 6.34 -3.07
CA SER A 127 17.37 6.81 -2.88
C SER A 127 17.76 7.04 -1.41
N GLN A 128 16.81 7.49 -0.59
CA GLN A 128 17.03 7.66 0.85
C GLN A 128 17.35 6.33 1.54
N TRP A 129 16.65 5.25 1.17
CA TRP A 129 16.89 3.92 1.73
C TRP A 129 18.22 3.32 1.30
N TYR A 130 18.66 3.55 0.06
CA TYR A 130 19.97 3.09 -0.42
C TYR A 130 21.14 3.76 0.31
N ARG A 131 21.00 5.02 0.71
CA ARG A 131 22.05 5.73 1.47
C ARG A 131 22.19 5.18 2.89
N CYS A 132 21.11 4.80 3.54
CA CYS A 132 21.14 4.22 4.89
C CYS A 132 21.77 2.82 4.92
N SER A 133 21.80 2.10 3.81
CA SER A 133 22.39 0.76 3.72
C SER A 133 23.88 0.77 3.33
N ALA A 134 24.45 1.92 2.97
CA ALA A 134 25.85 2.08 2.57
C ALA A 134 26.73 2.68 3.68
N SER A 135 26.17 2.98 4.83
CA SER A 135 26.90 3.43 6.04
C SER A 135 26.97 2.32 7.08
#